data_a8725fdf2dbad672b3c765c476b889de
#
_entry.id   a8725fdf2dbad672b3c765c476b889de
#
_cell.length_a   1.000
_cell.length_b   1.000
_cell.length_c   1.000
_cell.angle_alpha   90.00
_cell.angle_beta   90.00
_cell.angle_gamma   90.00
#
_symmetry.space_group_name_H-M   'P 1'
#
loop_
_entity.id
_entity.type
_entity.pdbx_description
1 polymer ?
#
loop_
_entity_poly.entity_id
_entity_poly.type
_entity_poly.pdbx_seq_one_letter_code
_entity_poly.pdbx_strand_id
1 'polypeptide(L)'
;MQIPGPEPRADGGVGAIARAGGLHDYQLWLHAEYGPVVRFQLPGAETAVSIADPVLLEAVAHLDERPPGLFSFLDPLFEAGNLQVLPAGEHGPWRRLLLTVLAGRPSHERHFARFTALAAGLADRWAALPAGQAVELQRELTGLSLRMICGYALDGGTEDPDGGIEDPEGVVEAFEAVLTDQLERLYRVPSEQPPEQRAERAARALARLRATVDRVIAAHHRGHPGGRSGGDGSGGDGSGGDRSDLIGALVEAGESPARIRDTVLAVMLAAHHTMGVAVSWTLHLLAAHPAAAARVAEELDRVLGDRPVPDHADLRRLPYLGMVLRESLRRYPPGPYGARLTTGPLAVGGYVVPAGAVVFLPIRAVHLNPAYWPEPERFRPERFTPEESAGRPRLAWIPFGLGPRACEGEGLAVVEAQVLLAVLLKRLRFRPEPGHRVVPVERFVLWAADDIRMLVEPRAAAGEPAR
;
A
#
# COMPACT_ATOMS: atom_id res chain seq x y z
N MET A 1 10.86 31.77 16.38
CA MET A 1 11.99 31.45 15.51
C MET A 1 11.43 31.08 14.14
N GLN A 2 12.03 31.57 13.04
CA GLN A 2 11.59 31.24 11.69
C GLN A 2 12.01 29.81 11.32
N ILE A 3 11.10 29.02 10.72
CA ILE A 3 11.40 27.64 10.27
C ILE A 3 12.44 27.72 9.15
N PRO A 4 13.59 27.01 9.24
CA PRO A 4 14.61 27.00 8.19
C PRO A 4 14.09 26.35 6.91
N GLY A 5 14.74 26.65 5.80
CA GLY A 5 14.39 26.06 4.51
C GLY A 5 14.90 26.88 3.34
N PRO A 6 14.81 26.35 2.11
CA PRO A 6 15.27 27.00 0.92
C PRO A 6 14.53 28.30 0.65
N GLU A 7 15.22 29.23 -0.06
CA GLU A 7 14.59 30.44 -0.54
C GLU A 7 13.46 30.13 -1.56
N PRO A 8 12.34 30.84 -1.47
CA PRO A 8 11.23 30.65 -2.39
C PRO A 8 11.64 30.90 -3.86
N ARG A 9 11.17 30.05 -4.75
CA ARG A 9 11.41 30.09 -6.18
C ARG A 9 10.14 30.46 -6.95
N ALA A 10 10.29 31.14 -8.07
CA ALA A 10 9.16 31.54 -8.92
C ALA A 10 8.38 30.35 -9.52
N ASP A 11 9.04 29.19 -9.67
CA ASP A 11 8.47 27.95 -10.16
C ASP A 11 7.72 27.12 -9.09
N GLY A 12 7.54 27.67 -7.88
CA GLY A 12 6.91 26.96 -6.77
C GLY A 12 7.68 25.74 -6.29
N GLY A 13 9.00 25.67 -6.56
CA GLY A 13 9.86 24.56 -6.14
C GLY A 13 9.90 23.37 -7.10
N VAL A 14 9.06 23.35 -8.15
CA VAL A 14 8.95 22.22 -9.11
C VAL A 14 10.30 21.83 -9.70
N GLY A 15 11.09 22.80 -10.16
CA GLY A 15 12.40 22.54 -10.73
C GLY A 15 13.42 22.01 -9.72
N ALA A 16 13.30 22.36 -8.44
CA ALA A 16 14.17 21.82 -7.39
C ALA A 16 13.83 20.33 -7.11
N ILE A 17 12.54 19.99 -7.03
CA ILE A 17 12.05 18.62 -6.86
C ILE A 17 12.47 17.75 -8.05
N ALA A 18 12.30 18.23 -9.28
CA ALA A 18 12.70 17.50 -10.49
C ALA A 18 14.22 17.24 -10.56
N ARG A 19 15.06 18.24 -10.21
CA ARG A 19 16.52 18.05 -10.17
C ARG A 19 16.99 17.08 -9.11
N ALA A 20 16.25 16.93 -8.02
CA ALA A 20 16.55 15.97 -6.98
C ALA A 20 16.17 14.51 -7.34
N GLY A 21 15.44 14.29 -8.45
CA GLY A 21 14.97 12.96 -8.83
C GLY A 21 13.56 12.64 -8.35
N GLY A 22 12.85 13.62 -7.78
CA GLY A 22 11.51 13.50 -7.25
C GLY A 22 11.36 14.04 -5.83
N LEU A 23 10.14 14.10 -5.34
CA LEU A 23 9.86 14.67 -4.03
C LEU A 23 10.48 13.84 -2.89
N HIS A 24 10.54 12.51 -3.03
CA HIS A 24 11.14 11.62 -2.02
C HIS A 24 12.64 11.85 -1.81
N ASP A 25 13.42 12.07 -2.88
CA ASP A 25 14.85 12.39 -2.79
C ASP A 25 15.08 13.85 -2.40
N TYR A 26 14.19 14.75 -2.85
CA TYR A 26 14.21 16.15 -2.42
C TYR A 26 14.01 16.28 -0.91
N GLN A 27 13.15 15.48 -0.30
CA GLN A 27 12.97 15.47 1.16
C GLN A 27 14.22 14.98 1.91
N LEU A 28 14.94 14.00 1.40
CA LEU A 28 16.21 13.56 1.97
C LEU A 28 17.23 14.71 1.98
N TRP A 29 17.36 15.41 0.84
CA TRP A 29 18.23 16.57 0.74
C TRP A 29 17.82 17.70 1.68
N LEU A 30 16.53 18.05 1.74
CA LEU A 30 16.03 19.11 2.64
C LEU A 30 16.41 18.85 4.10
N HIS A 31 16.21 17.64 4.59
CA HIS A 31 16.49 17.30 5.97
C HIS A 31 17.99 17.14 6.28
N ALA A 32 18.78 16.76 5.30
CA ALA A 32 20.25 16.75 5.42
C ALA A 32 20.82 18.18 5.52
N GLU A 33 20.24 19.14 4.79
CA GLU A 33 20.73 20.53 4.71
C GLU A 33 20.19 21.42 5.84
N TYR A 34 18.89 21.32 6.14
CA TYR A 34 18.20 22.28 7.03
C TYR A 34 17.78 21.68 8.38
N GLY A 35 17.95 20.39 8.60
CA GLY A 35 17.64 19.73 9.86
C GLY A 35 16.23 19.12 9.93
N PRO A 36 15.71 18.83 11.16
CA PRO A 36 14.54 17.98 11.34
C PRO A 36 13.17 18.63 11.03
N VAL A 37 13.11 19.98 11.00
CA VAL A 37 11.89 20.74 10.70
C VAL A 37 12.22 21.77 9.64
N VAL A 38 11.62 21.66 8.46
CA VAL A 38 11.99 22.45 7.27
C VAL A 38 10.76 23.00 6.58
N ARG A 39 10.77 24.32 6.27
CA ARG A 39 9.80 24.91 5.35
C ARG A 39 10.25 24.66 3.91
N PHE A 40 9.31 24.39 3.02
CA PHE A 40 9.61 24.24 1.59
C PHE A 40 8.40 24.60 0.73
N GLN A 41 8.61 24.80 -0.55
CA GLN A 41 7.53 24.99 -1.51
C GLN A 41 7.03 23.64 -2.01
N LEU A 42 5.72 23.43 -1.92
CA LEU A 42 5.03 22.25 -2.43
C LEU A 42 3.89 22.73 -3.34
N PRO A 43 3.87 22.33 -4.62
CA PRO A 43 2.74 22.65 -5.50
C PRO A 43 1.42 22.23 -4.89
N GLY A 44 0.44 23.13 -4.88
CA GLY A 44 -0.86 22.89 -4.24
C GLY A 44 -0.94 23.22 -2.74
N ALA A 45 0.13 23.80 -2.15
CA ALA A 45 0.15 24.27 -0.78
C ALA A 45 0.73 25.69 -0.67
N GLU A 46 0.08 26.57 0.09
CA GLU A 46 0.58 27.91 0.36
C GLU A 46 1.80 27.89 1.27
N THR A 47 1.75 27.06 2.32
CA THR A 47 2.84 26.84 3.27
C THR A 47 3.00 25.34 3.52
N ALA A 48 4.19 24.81 3.29
CA ALA A 48 4.50 23.42 3.60
C ALA A 48 5.68 23.33 4.58
N VAL A 49 5.50 22.52 5.62
CA VAL A 49 6.51 22.24 6.66
C VAL A 49 6.74 20.73 6.74
N SER A 50 7.94 20.28 6.47
CA SER A 50 8.35 18.88 6.55
C SER A 50 8.99 18.56 7.89
N ILE A 51 8.67 17.41 8.50
CA ILE A 51 9.18 16.97 9.81
C ILE A 51 9.72 15.54 9.68
N ALA A 52 11.04 15.37 9.78
CA ALA A 52 11.71 14.06 9.64
C ALA A 52 12.27 13.49 10.95
N ASP A 53 11.96 14.09 12.08
CA ASP A 53 12.37 13.58 13.39
C ASP A 53 11.21 12.83 14.07
N PRO A 54 11.39 11.54 14.44
CA PRO A 54 10.33 10.72 15.03
C PRO A 54 9.82 11.23 16.38
N VAL A 55 10.64 11.94 17.15
CA VAL A 55 10.20 12.53 18.42
C VAL A 55 9.32 13.75 18.15
N LEU A 56 9.69 14.58 17.18
CA LEU A 56 8.91 15.76 16.81
C LEU A 56 7.60 15.39 16.09
N LEU A 57 7.55 14.23 15.41
CA LEU A 57 6.32 13.72 14.80
C LEU A 57 5.20 13.43 15.80
N GLU A 58 5.51 13.20 17.08
CA GLU A 58 4.49 13.04 18.12
C GLU A 58 3.58 14.28 18.23
N ALA A 59 4.13 15.48 18.00
CA ALA A 59 3.36 16.72 18.05
C ALA A 59 2.29 16.82 16.96
N VAL A 60 2.47 16.11 15.83
CA VAL A 60 1.57 16.14 14.66
C VAL A 60 0.77 14.86 14.49
N ALA A 61 1.02 13.85 15.33
CA ALA A 61 0.39 12.54 15.22
C ALA A 61 -1.14 12.56 15.39
N HIS A 62 -1.68 13.57 16.08
CA HIS A 62 -3.11 13.73 16.31
C HIS A 62 -3.87 14.42 15.17
N LEU A 63 -3.17 15.01 14.19
CA LEU A 63 -3.80 15.74 13.09
C LEU A 63 -4.59 14.78 12.18
N ASP A 64 -5.87 15.09 11.98
CA ASP A 64 -6.78 14.27 11.16
C ASP A 64 -7.13 14.93 9.82
N GLU A 65 -6.98 16.24 9.67
CA GLU A 65 -7.29 16.90 8.41
C GLU A 65 -6.21 16.64 7.36
N ARG A 66 -6.62 16.41 6.12
CA ARG A 66 -5.74 16.30 4.94
C ARG A 66 -5.92 17.51 4.02
N PRO A 67 -4.85 17.99 3.36
CA PRO A 67 -4.93 19.12 2.42
C PRO A 67 -5.64 18.69 1.12
N PRO A 68 -6.84 19.21 0.83
CA PRO A 68 -7.63 18.76 -0.34
C PRO A 68 -6.89 18.93 -1.67
N GLY A 69 -6.14 20.03 -1.84
CA GLY A 69 -5.40 20.31 -3.07
C GLY A 69 -4.36 19.24 -3.46
N LEU A 70 -3.82 18.49 -2.49
CA LEU A 70 -2.87 17.42 -2.77
C LEU A 70 -3.52 16.10 -3.20
N PHE A 71 -4.84 15.96 -3.01
CA PHE A 71 -5.58 14.73 -3.33
C PHE A 71 -6.64 14.93 -4.42
N SER A 72 -6.76 16.16 -4.96
CA SER A 72 -7.79 16.51 -5.96
C SER A 72 -7.68 15.73 -7.27
N PHE A 73 -6.50 15.18 -7.57
CA PHE A 73 -6.32 14.30 -8.74
C PHE A 73 -7.14 13.01 -8.64
N LEU A 74 -7.61 12.63 -7.44
CA LEU A 74 -8.48 11.47 -7.22
C LEU A 74 -9.97 11.81 -7.33
N ASP A 75 -10.35 13.10 -7.35
CA ASP A 75 -11.77 13.51 -7.39
C ASP A 75 -12.56 12.85 -8.53
N PRO A 76 -12.02 12.66 -9.76
CA PRO A 76 -12.75 12.02 -10.84
C PRO A 76 -13.14 10.55 -10.57
N LEU A 77 -12.49 9.87 -9.63
CA LEU A 77 -12.77 8.48 -9.26
C LEU A 77 -14.05 8.35 -8.42
N PHE A 78 -14.41 9.40 -7.66
CA PHE A 78 -15.44 9.37 -6.64
C PHE A 78 -16.68 10.16 -7.06
N GLU A 79 -17.84 9.70 -6.63
CA GLU A 79 -19.14 10.33 -6.92
C GLU A 79 -19.75 10.93 -5.64
N ALA A 80 -19.61 10.27 -4.50
CA ALA A 80 -20.07 10.74 -3.20
C ALA A 80 -19.02 11.61 -2.46
N GLY A 81 -17.93 11.98 -3.14
CA GLY A 81 -16.83 12.79 -2.62
C GLY A 81 -15.54 12.01 -2.34
N ASN A 82 -14.43 12.73 -2.38
CA ASN A 82 -13.10 12.14 -2.22
C ASN A 82 -12.86 11.66 -0.79
N LEU A 83 -12.86 10.34 -0.60
CA LEU A 83 -12.69 9.68 0.70
C LEU A 83 -11.34 9.97 1.35
N GLN A 84 -10.32 10.35 0.57
CA GLN A 84 -8.99 10.66 1.10
C GLN A 84 -8.96 11.97 1.90
N VAL A 85 -9.91 12.87 1.65
CA VAL A 85 -9.99 14.20 2.28
C VAL A 85 -11.29 14.41 3.05
N LEU A 86 -11.94 13.33 3.49
CA LEU A 86 -13.08 13.44 4.40
C LEU A 86 -12.72 14.28 5.63
N PRO A 87 -13.57 15.22 6.04
CA PRO A 87 -13.39 15.93 7.32
C PRO A 87 -13.31 14.96 8.50
N ALA A 88 -12.59 15.33 9.56
CA ALA A 88 -12.37 14.47 10.73
C ALA A 88 -13.66 13.88 11.31
N GLY A 89 -14.75 14.66 11.32
CA GLY A 89 -16.07 14.22 11.82
C GLY A 89 -16.69 13.07 11.00
N GLU A 90 -16.45 13.02 9.70
CA GLU A 90 -16.91 11.95 8.80
C GLU A 90 -15.89 10.81 8.69
N HIS A 91 -14.61 11.15 8.67
CA HIS A 91 -13.53 10.19 8.55
C HIS A 91 -13.51 9.17 9.70
N GLY A 92 -13.65 9.62 10.94
CA GLY A 92 -13.58 8.75 12.11
C GLY A 92 -14.62 7.60 12.10
N PRO A 93 -15.93 7.87 11.88
CA PRO A 93 -16.93 6.81 11.70
C PRO A 93 -16.65 5.86 10.54
N TRP A 94 -16.34 6.40 9.36
CA TRP A 94 -15.99 5.63 8.17
C TRP A 94 -14.77 4.73 8.40
N ARG A 95 -13.70 5.26 9.00
CA ARG A 95 -12.51 4.49 9.36
C ARG A 95 -12.83 3.34 10.31
N ARG A 96 -13.65 3.56 11.35
CA ARG A 96 -14.04 2.49 12.28
C ARG A 96 -14.73 1.35 11.55
N LEU A 97 -15.63 1.67 10.61
CA LEU A 97 -16.31 0.68 9.79
C LEU A 97 -15.32 -0.13 8.95
N LEU A 98 -14.38 0.53 8.25
CA LEU A 98 -13.35 -0.18 7.49
C LEU A 98 -12.50 -1.11 8.37
N LEU A 99 -12.09 -0.65 9.55
CA LEU A 99 -11.26 -1.45 10.45
C LEU A 99 -11.97 -2.71 10.98
N THR A 100 -13.32 -2.75 11.06
CA THR A 100 -14.05 -3.97 11.43
C THR A 100 -13.82 -5.09 10.42
N VAL A 101 -13.63 -4.73 9.16
CA VAL A 101 -13.39 -5.69 8.05
C VAL A 101 -11.90 -5.87 7.81
N LEU A 102 -11.17 -4.78 7.50
CA LEU A 102 -9.77 -4.85 7.03
C LEU A 102 -8.76 -5.29 8.11
N ALA A 103 -9.02 -5.02 9.40
CA ALA A 103 -8.13 -5.41 10.49
C ALA A 103 -8.56 -6.70 11.21
N GLY A 104 -9.69 -7.27 10.84
CA GLY A 104 -10.27 -8.43 11.51
C GLY A 104 -9.57 -9.75 11.14
N ARG A 105 -9.03 -10.47 12.15
CA ARG A 105 -8.46 -11.80 11.93
C ARG A 105 -9.42 -12.80 11.24
N PRO A 106 -10.71 -12.86 11.58
CA PRO A 106 -11.65 -13.75 10.89
C PRO A 106 -11.74 -13.49 9.39
N SER A 107 -11.70 -12.22 8.99
CA SER A 107 -11.69 -11.83 7.58
C SER A 107 -10.41 -12.29 6.86
N HIS A 108 -9.25 -12.11 7.50
CA HIS A 108 -7.97 -12.57 6.94
C HIS A 108 -7.94 -14.10 6.78
N GLU A 109 -8.43 -14.85 7.77
CA GLU A 109 -8.47 -16.32 7.74
C GLU A 109 -9.42 -16.84 6.65
N ARG A 110 -10.56 -16.19 6.44
CA ARG A 110 -11.53 -16.54 5.39
C ARG A 110 -10.91 -16.43 3.99
N HIS A 111 -10.18 -15.34 3.70
CA HIS A 111 -9.59 -15.11 2.38
C HIS A 111 -8.20 -15.75 2.22
N PHE A 112 -7.66 -16.37 3.27
CA PHE A 112 -6.28 -16.88 3.28
C PHE A 112 -6.04 -17.97 2.22
N ALA A 113 -6.97 -18.89 2.07
CA ALA A 113 -6.88 -19.95 1.05
C ALA A 113 -6.83 -19.37 -0.37
N ARG A 114 -7.59 -18.32 -0.63
CA ARG A 114 -7.57 -17.60 -1.90
C ARG A 114 -6.23 -16.91 -2.14
N PHE A 115 -5.69 -16.22 -1.14
CA PHE A 115 -4.38 -15.56 -1.24
C PHE A 115 -3.27 -16.56 -1.56
N THR A 116 -3.27 -17.70 -0.87
CA THR A 116 -2.29 -18.78 -1.14
C THR A 116 -2.48 -19.41 -2.51
N ALA A 117 -3.70 -19.61 -2.99
CA ALA A 117 -3.97 -20.14 -4.32
C ALA A 117 -3.50 -19.19 -5.42
N LEU A 118 -3.77 -17.89 -5.32
CA LEU A 118 -3.29 -16.87 -6.26
C LEU A 118 -1.77 -16.79 -6.28
N ALA A 119 -1.12 -16.83 -5.10
CA ALA A 119 0.35 -16.84 -4.98
C ALA A 119 0.95 -18.12 -5.59
N ALA A 120 0.34 -19.29 -5.35
CA ALA A 120 0.78 -20.56 -5.91
C ALA A 120 0.65 -20.58 -7.44
N GLY A 121 -0.48 -20.09 -7.98
CA GLY A 121 -0.68 -19.95 -9.42
C GLY A 121 0.34 -19.03 -10.09
N LEU A 122 0.73 -17.93 -9.43
CA LEU A 122 1.83 -17.09 -9.90
C LEU A 122 3.16 -17.85 -9.91
N ALA A 123 3.47 -18.56 -8.83
CA ALA A 123 4.69 -19.36 -8.73
C ALA A 123 4.75 -20.45 -9.80
N ASP A 124 3.61 -21.11 -10.12
CA ASP A 124 3.51 -22.11 -11.19
C ASP A 124 3.81 -21.49 -12.56
N ARG A 125 3.22 -20.34 -12.87
CA ARG A 125 3.48 -19.62 -14.14
C ARG A 125 4.95 -19.23 -14.26
N TRP A 126 5.56 -18.70 -13.20
CA TRP A 126 6.97 -18.30 -13.23
C TRP A 126 7.93 -19.49 -13.29
N ALA A 127 7.59 -20.61 -12.65
CA ALA A 127 8.38 -21.86 -12.74
C ALA A 127 8.37 -22.47 -14.15
N ALA A 128 7.33 -22.22 -14.94
CA ALA A 128 7.17 -22.71 -16.30
C ALA A 128 7.81 -21.81 -17.37
N LEU A 129 8.38 -20.66 -16.99
CA LEU A 129 9.02 -19.76 -17.95
C LEU A 129 10.28 -20.39 -18.56
N PRO A 130 10.58 -20.08 -19.83
CA PRO A 130 11.83 -20.48 -20.45
C PRO A 130 13.05 -19.99 -19.65
N ALA A 131 14.09 -20.80 -19.59
CA ALA A 131 15.33 -20.41 -18.91
C ALA A 131 15.89 -19.10 -19.48
N GLY A 132 16.23 -18.15 -18.60
CA GLY A 132 16.75 -16.84 -18.99
C GLY A 132 15.68 -15.80 -19.33
N GLN A 133 14.40 -16.15 -19.32
CA GLN A 133 13.33 -15.14 -19.44
C GLN A 133 13.17 -14.37 -18.14
N ALA A 134 13.26 -13.03 -18.22
CA ALA A 134 13.05 -12.16 -17.09
C ALA A 134 11.56 -11.89 -16.85
N VAL A 135 11.17 -11.72 -15.58
CA VAL A 135 9.87 -11.25 -15.15
C VAL A 135 9.94 -9.79 -14.69
N GLU A 136 8.91 -9.02 -14.95
CA GLU A 136 8.71 -7.66 -14.49
C GLU A 136 7.93 -7.72 -13.16
N LEU A 137 8.67 -7.70 -12.03
CA LEU A 137 8.09 -8.00 -10.72
C LEU A 137 6.96 -7.05 -10.33
N GLN A 138 7.15 -5.73 -10.55
CA GLN A 138 6.16 -4.75 -10.10
C GLN A 138 4.86 -4.87 -10.88
N ARG A 139 4.95 -5.03 -12.20
CA ARG A 139 3.79 -5.22 -13.06
C ARG A 139 3.01 -6.50 -12.69
N GLU A 140 3.71 -7.63 -12.57
CA GLU A 140 3.08 -8.93 -12.26
C GLU A 140 2.46 -8.94 -10.85
N LEU A 141 3.20 -8.42 -9.86
CA LEU A 141 2.76 -8.43 -8.46
C LEU A 141 1.68 -7.40 -8.16
N THR A 142 1.65 -6.25 -8.84
CA THR A 142 0.55 -5.30 -8.69
C THR A 142 -0.74 -5.84 -9.31
N GLY A 143 -0.67 -6.46 -10.47
CA GLY A 143 -1.82 -7.17 -11.05
C GLY A 143 -2.37 -8.26 -10.13
N LEU A 144 -1.47 -9.05 -9.50
CA LEU A 144 -1.87 -10.05 -8.51
C LEU A 144 -2.50 -9.42 -7.26
N SER A 145 -1.91 -8.33 -6.75
CA SER A 145 -2.45 -7.58 -5.61
C SER A 145 -3.88 -7.10 -5.88
N LEU A 146 -4.13 -6.57 -7.07
CA LEU A 146 -5.48 -6.15 -7.44
C LEU A 146 -6.46 -7.32 -7.47
N ARG A 147 -6.07 -8.50 -7.97
CA ARG A 147 -6.90 -9.71 -7.90
C ARG A 147 -7.21 -10.13 -6.47
N MET A 148 -6.23 -10.06 -5.57
CA MET A 148 -6.40 -10.39 -4.16
C MET A 148 -7.42 -9.44 -3.51
N ILE A 149 -7.26 -8.13 -3.71
CA ILE A 149 -8.16 -7.14 -3.11
C ILE A 149 -9.53 -7.10 -3.78
N CYS A 150 -9.65 -7.35 -5.08
CA CYS A 150 -10.95 -7.49 -5.74
C CYS A 150 -11.77 -8.62 -5.11
N GLY A 151 -11.15 -9.78 -4.91
CA GLY A 151 -11.81 -10.88 -4.22
C GLY A 151 -12.21 -10.58 -2.79
N TYR A 152 -11.41 -9.75 -2.12
CA TYR A 152 -11.69 -9.32 -0.76
C TYR A 152 -12.80 -8.24 -0.69
N ALA A 153 -12.74 -7.24 -1.56
CA ALA A 153 -13.64 -6.07 -1.53
C ALA A 153 -14.98 -6.33 -2.23
N LEU A 154 -15.00 -7.25 -3.18
CA LEU A 154 -16.18 -7.59 -3.99
C LEU A 154 -16.72 -8.97 -3.68
N ASP A 155 -16.27 -9.63 -2.61
CA ASP A 155 -16.75 -10.94 -2.20
C ASP A 155 -18.26 -10.88 -1.91
N GLY A 156 -19.03 -11.52 -2.78
CA GLY A 156 -20.49 -11.66 -2.64
C GLY A 156 -20.90 -12.78 -1.68
N GLY A 157 -20.00 -13.28 -0.81
CA GLY A 157 -20.27 -14.42 0.06
C GLY A 157 -20.33 -15.75 -0.67
N THR A 158 -19.79 -15.84 -1.88
CA THR A 158 -19.74 -17.06 -2.69
C THR A 158 -18.44 -17.84 -2.44
N GLU A 159 -18.49 -19.18 -2.53
CA GLU A 159 -17.29 -20.03 -2.52
C GLU A 159 -16.47 -19.91 -3.82
N ASP A 160 -16.93 -19.09 -4.77
CA ASP A 160 -16.26 -18.88 -6.05
C ASP A 160 -14.90 -18.18 -5.84
N PRO A 161 -13.79 -18.74 -6.36
CA PRO A 161 -12.47 -18.14 -6.27
C PRO A 161 -12.38 -16.70 -6.81
N ASP A 162 -13.27 -16.33 -7.72
CA ASP A 162 -13.34 -15.00 -8.31
C ASP A 162 -14.36 -14.07 -7.64
N GLY A 163 -14.95 -14.47 -6.49
CA GLY A 163 -15.85 -13.63 -5.70
C GLY A 163 -17.17 -13.32 -6.40
N GLY A 164 -17.59 -14.17 -7.36
CA GLY A 164 -18.79 -13.92 -8.20
C GLY A 164 -18.60 -12.82 -9.24
N ILE A 165 -17.36 -12.38 -9.51
CA ILE A 165 -17.06 -11.44 -10.57
C ILE A 165 -16.98 -12.19 -11.90
N GLU A 166 -17.88 -11.88 -12.84
CA GLU A 166 -17.96 -12.54 -14.16
C GLU A 166 -16.67 -12.37 -15.01
N ASP A 167 -15.88 -11.30 -14.77
CA ASP A 167 -14.70 -10.97 -15.53
C ASP A 167 -13.66 -10.25 -14.65
N PRO A 168 -12.92 -10.98 -13.78
CA PRO A 168 -11.94 -10.39 -12.88
C PRO A 168 -10.79 -9.70 -13.61
N GLU A 169 -10.36 -10.27 -14.75
CA GLU A 169 -9.27 -9.68 -15.55
C GLU A 169 -9.68 -8.35 -16.16
N GLY A 170 -10.89 -8.26 -16.68
CA GLY A 170 -11.40 -7.00 -17.20
C GLY A 170 -11.67 -5.94 -16.12
N VAL A 171 -11.87 -6.32 -14.86
CA VAL A 171 -11.90 -5.38 -13.72
C VAL A 171 -10.50 -4.83 -13.47
N VAL A 172 -9.48 -5.68 -13.47
CA VAL A 172 -8.07 -5.29 -13.35
C VAL A 172 -7.67 -4.33 -14.46
N GLU A 173 -7.94 -4.69 -15.72
CA GLU A 173 -7.63 -3.85 -16.88
C GLU A 173 -8.35 -2.49 -16.84
N ALA A 174 -9.61 -2.48 -16.42
CA ALA A 174 -10.38 -1.25 -16.30
C ALA A 174 -9.80 -0.34 -15.21
N PHE A 175 -9.42 -0.91 -14.06
CA PHE A 175 -8.83 -0.15 -12.97
C PHE A 175 -7.47 0.43 -13.37
N GLU A 176 -6.60 -0.36 -14.01
CA GLU A 176 -5.33 0.07 -14.57
C GLU A 176 -5.49 1.23 -15.56
N ALA A 177 -6.47 1.13 -16.47
CA ALA A 177 -6.73 2.17 -17.45
C ALA A 177 -7.12 3.52 -16.80
N VAL A 178 -7.97 3.49 -15.76
CA VAL A 178 -8.36 4.68 -15.00
C VAL A 178 -7.16 5.27 -14.27
N LEU A 179 -6.42 4.44 -13.55
CA LEU A 179 -5.31 4.90 -12.73
C LEU A 179 -4.16 5.43 -13.57
N THR A 180 -3.84 4.77 -14.68
CA THR A 180 -2.82 5.25 -15.64
C THR A 180 -3.14 6.65 -16.15
N ASP A 181 -4.40 6.91 -16.58
CA ASP A 181 -4.80 8.25 -17.04
C ASP A 181 -4.59 9.32 -15.94
N GLN A 182 -4.97 9.02 -14.69
CA GLN A 182 -4.80 9.95 -13.58
C GLN A 182 -3.33 10.21 -13.27
N LEU A 183 -2.50 9.16 -13.24
CA LEU A 183 -1.07 9.29 -12.94
C LEU A 183 -0.29 10.00 -14.06
N GLU A 184 -0.59 9.72 -15.32
CA GLU A 184 0.02 10.42 -16.45
C GLU A 184 -0.30 11.91 -16.44
N ARG A 185 -1.54 12.28 -16.08
CA ARG A 185 -1.94 13.70 -15.89
C ARG A 185 -1.17 14.34 -14.73
N LEU A 186 -1.09 13.65 -13.59
CA LEU A 186 -0.44 14.16 -12.37
C LEU A 186 1.07 14.34 -12.58
N TYR A 187 1.74 13.34 -13.12
CA TYR A 187 3.21 13.34 -13.30
C TYR A 187 3.68 13.85 -14.66
N ARG A 188 2.73 14.19 -15.56
CA ARG A 188 3.03 14.64 -16.93
C ARG A 188 3.94 13.68 -17.69
N VAL A 189 3.73 12.37 -17.47
CA VAL A 189 4.49 11.34 -18.17
C VAL A 189 4.13 11.35 -19.65
N PRO A 190 5.10 11.36 -20.57
CA PRO A 190 4.82 11.23 -22.00
C PRO A 190 4.08 9.92 -22.28
N SER A 191 2.98 9.99 -23.00
CA SER A 191 2.21 8.82 -23.43
C SER A 191 2.22 8.73 -24.95
N GLU A 192 2.28 7.51 -25.48
CA GLU A 192 2.15 7.24 -26.91
C GLU A 192 0.71 7.50 -27.43
N GLN A 193 -0.28 7.48 -26.51
CA GLN A 193 -1.68 7.71 -26.87
C GLN A 193 -2.06 9.18 -26.73
N PRO A 194 -2.86 9.74 -27.68
CA PRO A 194 -3.41 11.08 -27.56
C PRO A 194 -4.21 11.25 -26.26
N PRO A 195 -4.09 12.41 -25.57
CA PRO A 195 -4.77 12.65 -24.30
C PRO A 195 -6.30 12.42 -24.34
N GLU A 196 -6.95 12.76 -25.44
CA GLU A 196 -8.40 12.58 -25.61
C GLU A 196 -8.79 11.10 -25.67
N GLN A 197 -8.08 10.28 -26.43
CA GLN A 197 -8.34 8.83 -26.52
C GLN A 197 -8.11 8.13 -25.18
N ARG A 198 -7.08 8.54 -24.45
CA ARG A 198 -6.79 8.03 -23.12
C ARG A 198 -7.89 8.39 -22.13
N ALA A 199 -8.35 9.64 -22.14
CA ALA A 199 -9.45 10.09 -21.29
C ALA A 199 -10.76 9.35 -21.58
N GLU A 200 -11.09 9.12 -22.85
CA GLU A 200 -12.27 8.33 -23.24
C GLU A 200 -12.15 6.86 -22.78
N ARG A 201 -10.97 6.27 -22.93
CA ARG A 201 -10.70 4.90 -22.45
C ARG A 201 -10.89 4.84 -20.93
N ALA A 202 -10.31 5.78 -20.19
CA ALA A 202 -10.44 5.85 -18.73
C ALA A 202 -11.91 6.07 -18.30
N ALA A 203 -12.67 6.92 -19.00
CA ALA A 203 -14.07 7.14 -18.69
C ALA A 203 -14.93 5.88 -18.91
N ARG A 204 -14.73 5.15 -20.02
CA ARG A 204 -15.40 3.86 -20.27
C ARG A 204 -15.01 2.81 -19.23
N ALA A 205 -13.74 2.76 -18.85
CA ALA A 205 -13.23 1.86 -17.84
C ALA A 205 -13.85 2.16 -16.46
N LEU A 206 -13.92 3.42 -16.06
CA LEU A 206 -14.56 3.83 -14.79
C LEU A 206 -16.04 3.49 -14.76
N ALA A 207 -16.76 3.71 -15.86
CA ALA A 207 -18.18 3.33 -15.97
C ALA A 207 -18.36 1.81 -15.80
N ARG A 208 -17.48 0.98 -16.38
CA ARG A 208 -17.47 -0.47 -16.22
C ARG A 208 -17.23 -0.88 -14.77
N LEU A 209 -16.22 -0.28 -14.10
CA LEU A 209 -15.93 -0.55 -12.68
C LEU A 209 -17.14 -0.24 -11.80
N ARG A 210 -17.74 0.94 -11.98
CA ARG A 210 -18.94 1.34 -11.23
C ARG A 210 -20.09 0.35 -11.44
N ALA A 211 -20.36 -0.04 -12.68
CA ALA A 211 -21.40 -1.01 -13.00
C ALA A 211 -21.13 -2.39 -12.38
N THR A 212 -19.87 -2.82 -12.28
CA THR A 212 -19.50 -4.07 -11.62
C THR A 212 -19.80 -4.01 -10.13
N VAL A 213 -19.36 -2.94 -9.45
CA VAL A 213 -19.64 -2.76 -8.01
C VAL A 213 -21.15 -2.68 -7.77
N ASP A 214 -21.91 -1.97 -8.62
CA ASP A 214 -23.38 -1.88 -8.50
C ASP A 214 -24.07 -3.24 -8.61
N ARG A 215 -23.58 -4.13 -9.50
CA ARG A 215 -24.12 -5.51 -9.60
C ARG A 215 -23.87 -6.30 -8.32
N VAL A 216 -22.70 -6.17 -7.71
CA VAL A 216 -22.37 -6.84 -6.45
C VAL A 216 -23.23 -6.30 -5.32
N ILE A 217 -23.38 -4.97 -5.19
CA ILE A 217 -24.30 -4.34 -4.21
C ILE A 217 -25.75 -4.88 -4.39
N ALA A 218 -26.23 -4.93 -5.63
CA ALA A 218 -27.56 -5.44 -5.92
C ALA A 218 -27.72 -6.94 -5.59
N ALA A 219 -26.66 -7.73 -5.73
CA ALA A 219 -26.66 -9.14 -5.33
C ALA A 219 -26.73 -9.29 -3.81
N HIS A 220 -25.99 -8.47 -3.05
CA HIS A 220 -26.09 -8.43 -1.59
C HIS A 220 -27.50 -8.11 -1.10
N HIS A 221 -28.16 -7.12 -1.69
CA HIS A 221 -29.55 -6.77 -1.34
C HIS A 221 -30.54 -7.90 -1.64
N ARG A 222 -30.33 -8.69 -2.70
CA ARG A 222 -31.19 -9.85 -3.04
C ARG A 222 -30.98 -11.03 -2.11
N GLY A 223 -29.73 -11.26 -1.68
CA GLY A 223 -29.37 -12.34 -0.76
C GLY A 223 -29.89 -12.13 0.68
N HIS A 224 -30.21 -10.87 1.04
CA HIS A 224 -30.73 -10.49 2.36
C HIS A 224 -32.07 -9.73 2.22
N PRO A 225 -33.18 -10.38 1.86
CA PRO A 225 -34.49 -9.71 1.64
C PRO A 225 -35.19 -9.20 2.90
N GLY A 226 -34.44 -8.94 3.98
CA GLY A 226 -34.94 -8.49 5.28
C GLY A 226 -34.23 -7.25 5.84
N GLY A 227 -34.07 -6.18 5.05
CA GLY A 227 -33.78 -4.84 5.57
C GLY A 227 -34.95 -4.36 6.43
N ARG A 228 -34.80 -4.34 7.73
CA ARG A 228 -35.82 -4.07 8.75
C ARG A 228 -36.53 -2.73 8.60
N SER A 229 -37.80 -2.76 8.29
CA SER A 229 -38.77 -1.83 8.87
C SER A 229 -39.07 -2.30 10.31
N GLY A 230 -39.00 -1.39 11.27
CA GLY A 230 -39.06 -1.55 12.71
C GLY A 230 -40.06 -2.58 13.27
N GLY A 231 -39.67 -3.18 14.38
CA GLY A 231 -40.58 -3.96 15.22
C GLY A 231 -39.89 -4.88 16.20
N ASP A 232 -40.02 -4.55 17.45
CA ASP A 232 -39.99 -5.33 18.68
C ASP A 232 -38.90 -6.40 18.97
N GLY A 233 -38.30 -6.18 20.13
CA GLY A 233 -37.39 -7.08 20.78
C GLY A 233 -38.06 -8.39 21.24
N SER A 234 -37.57 -9.51 20.77
CA SER A 234 -37.58 -10.76 21.50
C SER A 234 -36.46 -11.65 21.00
N GLY A 235 -35.70 -12.21 21.95
CA GLY A 235 -34.48 -12.98 21.77
C GLY A 235 -34.56 -14.05 20.69
N GLY A 236 -33.63 -13.95 19.75
CA GLY A 236 -33.34 -14.95 18.73
C GLY A 236 -31.83 -15.15 18.69
N ASP A 237 -31.49 -16.40 18.87
CA ASP A 237 -30.17 -17.01 18.78
C ASP A 237 -29.24 -16.34 17.75
N GLY A 238 -28.09 -15.91 18.24
CA GLY A 238 -27.16 -15.03 17.49
C GLY A 238 -26.39 -15.73 16.37
N SER A 239 -27.07 -16.14 15.30
CA SER A 239 -26.42 -16.29 14.00
C SER A 239 -26.41 -14.92 13.30
N GLY A 240 -25.63 -14.00 13.82
CA GLY A 240 -25.28 -12.77 13.13
C GLY A 240 -24.61 -13.14 11.82
N GLY A 241 -25.20 -12.76 10.69
CA GLY A 241 -24.61 -12.96 9.37
C GLY A 241 -23.15 -12.54 9.40
N ASP A 242 -22.32 -13.36 8.82
CA ASP A 242 -20.86 -13.22 8.85
C ASP A 242 -20.46 -11.83 8.30
N ARG A 243 -20.15 -10.92 9.25
CA ARG A 243 -19.77 -9.51 8.98
C ARG A 243 -18.40 -9.36 8.34
N SER A 244 -17.95 -10.36 7.59
CA SER A 244 -16.56 -10.44 7.12
C SER A 244 -16.33 -9.80 5.77
N ASP A 245 -17.37 -9.38 5.05
CA ASP A 245 -17.22 -8.72 3.74
C ASP A 245 -17.48 -7.20 3.82
N LEU A 246 -16.75 -6.45 2.97
CA LEU A 246 -16.73 -4.98 2.98
C LEU A 246 -18.09 -4.40 2.56
N ILE A 247 -18.71 -4.93 1.51
CA ILE A 247 -19.97 -4.40 0.97
C ILE A 247 -21.10 -4.66 1.97
N GLY A 248 -21.19 -5.86 2.54
CA GLY A 248 -22.17 -6.19 3.57
C GLY A 248 -22.09 -5.27 4.78
N ALA A 249 -20.89 -5.00 5.28
CA ALA A 249 -20.68 -4.08 6.39
C ALA A 249 -21.13 -2.63 6.07
N LEU A 250 -20.88 -2.16 4.84
CA LEU A 250 -21.31 -0.83 4.39
C LEU A 250 -22.83 -0.74 4.20
N VAL A 251 -23.46 -1.79 3.66
CA VAL A 251 -24.93 -1.91 3.52
C VAL A 251 -25.60 -1.90 4.88
N GLU A 252 -25.11 -2.71 5.84
CA GLU A 252 -25.64 -2.75 7.21
C GLU A 252 -25.49 -1.41 7.94
N ALA A 253 -24.41 -0.65 7.66
CA ALA A 253 -24.21 0.69 8.18
C ALA A 253 -25.15 1.74 7.57
N GLY A 254 -25.95 1.38 6.55
CA GLY A 254 -26.88 2.27 5.88
C GLY A 254 -26.22 3.27 4.93
N GLU A 255 -25.02 2.97 4.45
CA GLU A 255 -24.32 3.81 3.49
C GLU A 255 -25.05 3.86 2.15
N SER A 256 -24.98 4.99 1.46
CA SER A 256 -25.59 5.13 0.14
C SER A 256 -24.86 4.26 -0.90
N PRO A 257 -25.53 3.79 -1.97
CA PRO A 257 -24.90 3.02 -3.04
C PRO A 257 -23.67 3.73 -3.65
N ALA A 258 -23.71 5.06 -3.79
CA ALA A 258 -22.58 5.85 -4.27
C ALA A 258 -21.40 5.81 -3.28
N ARG A 259 -21.66 5.95 -1.97
CA ARG A 259 -20.62 5.88 -0.93
C ARG A 259 -20.03 4.47 -0.83
N ILE A 260 -20.83 3.42 -0.95
CA ILE A 260 -20.35 2.04 -0.99
C ILE A 260 -19.43 1.84 -2.18
N ARG A 261 -19.85 2.25 -3.38
CA ARG A 261 -19.06 2.18 -4.60
C ARG A 261 -17.72 2.91 -4.48
N ASP A 262 -17.76 4.14 -3.99
CA ASP A 262 -16.56 4.96 -3.79
C ASP A 262 -15.62 4.32 -2.77
N THR A 263 -16.15 3.73 -1.70
CA THR A 263 -15.36 3.03 -0.68
C THR A 263 -14.66 1.79 -1.25
N VAL A 264 -15.36 0.98 -2.03
CA VAL A 264 -14.77 -0.18 -2.71
C VAL A 264 -13.65 0.25 -3.66
N LEU A 265 -13.89 1.27 -4.48
CA LEU A 265 -12.88 1.81 -5.39
C LEU A 265 -11.67 2.39 -4.64
N ALA A 266 -11.89 3.06 -3.49
CA ALA A 266 -10.82 3.59 -2.66
C ALA A 266 -9.96 2.48 -2.04
N VAL A 267 -10.57 1.39 -1.58
CA VAL A 267 -9.86 0.21 -1.04
C VAL A 267 -9.05 -0.48 -2.15
N MET A 268 -9.64 -0.67 -3.33
CA MET A 268 -8.93 -1.22 -4.49
C MET A 268 -7.72 -0.35 -4.87
N LEU A 269 -7.90 0.99 -4.94
CA LEU A 269 -6.83 1.94 -5.22
C LEU A 269 -5.69 1.84 -4.21
N ALA A 270 -6.02 1.82 -2.92
CA ALA A 270 -5.03 1.80 -1.84
C ALA A 270 -4.21 0.50 -1.83
N ALA A 271 -4.84 -0.64 -2.12
CA ALA A 271 -4.20 -1.96 -2.06
C ALA A 271 -3.41 -2.31 -3.33
N HIS A 272 -3.85 -1.85 -4.50
CA HIS A 272 -3.34 -2.28 -5.80
C HIS A 272 -1.81 -2.17 -5.91
N HIS A 273 -1.27 -0.96 -5.95
CA HIS A 273 0.16 -0.76 -6.18
C HIS A 273 1.01 -0.99 -4.92
N THR A 274 0.50 -0.65 -3.75
CA THR A 274 1.30 -0.60 -2.52
C THR A 274 1.84 -1.96 -2.11
N MET A 275 1.01 -3.00 -2.16
CA MET A 275 1.40 -4.35 -1.78
C MET A 275 2.34 -4.99 -2.82
N GLY A 276 1.99 -4.90 -4.12
CA GLY A 276 2.84 -5.43 -5.20
C GLY A 276 4.23 -4.80 -5.20
N VAL A 277 4.31 -3.49 -4.97
CA VAL A 277 5.58 -2.74 -4.84
C VAL A 277 6.36 -3.19 -3.59
N ALA A 278 5.71 -3.36 -2.44
CA ALA A 278 6.36 -3.82 -1.22
C ALA A 278 7.01 -5.20 -1.39
N VAL A 279 6.31 -6.14 -2.02
CA VAL A 279 6.83 -7.50 -2.30
C VAL A 279 7.96 -7.44 -3.33
N SER A 280 7.82 -6.65 -4.40
CA SER A 280 8.85 -6.50 -5.44
C SER A 280 10.17 -5.97 -4.88
N TRP A 281 10.14 -4.90 -4.07
CA TRP A 281 11.33 -4.39 -3.41
C TRP A 281 11.94 -5.39 -2.43
N THR A 282 11.10 -6.18 -1.75
CA THR A 282 11.59 -7.21 -0.83
C THR A 282 12.34 -8.31 -1.58
N LEU A 283 11.79 -8.80 -2.70
CA LEU A 283 12.45 -9.78 -3.56
C LEU A 283 13.76 -9.22 -4.15
N HIS A 284 13.76 -7.96 -4.58
CA HIS A 284 14.96 -7.27 -5.06
C HIS A 284 16.07 -7.21 -4.00
N LEU A 285 15.72 -6.82 -2.78
CA LEU A 285 16.68 -6.76 -1.68
C LEU A 285 17.23 -8.14 -1.31
N LEU A 286 16.38 -9.17 -1.28
CA LEU A 286 16.82 -10.55 -1.02
C LEU A 286 17.74 -11.07 -2.11
N ALA A 287 17.44 -10.79 -3.39
CA ALA A 287 18.30 -11.18 -4.51
C ALA A 287 19.69 -10.52 -4.45
N ALA A 288 19.77 -9.29 -3.92
CA ALA A 288 21.03 -8.58 -3.69
C ALA A 288 21.77 -9.01 -2.40
N HIS A 289 21.10 -9.77 -1.50
CA HIS A 289 21.65 -10.17 -0.20
C HIS A 289 21.51 -11.69 0.05
N PRO A 290 22.38 -12.52 -0.58
CA PRO A 290 22.24 -13.99 -0.55
C PRO A 290 22.22 -14.59 0.86
N ALA A 291 22.94 -14.01 1.83
CA ALA A 291 22.92 -14.48 3.20
C ALA A 291 21.53 -14.33 3.86
N ALA A 292 20.86 -13.21 3.62
CA ALA A 292 19.50 -13.01 4.12
C ALA A 292 18.50 -13.92 3.40
N ALA A 293 18.65 -14.11 2.09
CA ALA A 293 17.83 -15.04 1.30
C ALA A 293 17.97 -16.48 1.80
N ALA A 294 19.19 -16.93 2.11
CA ALA A 294 19.45 -18.26 2.67
C ALA A 294 18.74 -18.45 4.03
N ARG A 295 18.82 -17.49 4.93
CA ARG A 295 18.12 -17.54 6.23
C ARG A 295 16.59 -17.59 6.08
N VAL A 296 16.01 -16.85 5.15
CA VAL A 296 14.58 -16.95 4.84
C VAL A 296 14.25 -18.35 4.33
N ALA A 297 15.08 -18.90 3.43
CA ALA A 297 14.89 -20.23 2.89
C ALA A 297 14.93 -21.31 3.97
N GLU A 298 15.91 -21.25 4.90
CA GLU A 298 16.04 -22.14 6.05
C GLU A 298 14.81 -22.03 6.99
N GLU A 299 14.34 -20.81 7.26
CA GLU A 299 13.14 -20.59 8.06
C GLU A 299 11.90 -21.20 7.43
N LEU A 300 11.70 -21.01 6.12
CA LEU A 300 10.59 -21.58 5.37
C LEU A 300 10.65 -23.11 5.34
N ASP A 301 11.84 -23.69 5.14
CA ASP A 301 12.00 -25.15 5.15
C ASP A 301 11.69 -25.76 6.53
N ARG A 302 12.16 -25.12 7.58
CA ARG A 302 11.90 -25.56 8.96
C ARG A 302 10.40 -25.45 9.34
N VAL A 303 9.70 -24.41 8.86
CA VAL A 303 8.31 -24.16 9.27
C VAL A 303 7.32 -24.91 8.39
N LEU A 304 7.54 -24.93 7.08
CA LEU A 304 6.62 -25.53 6.12
C LEU A 304 6.94 -27.01 5.82
N GLY A 305 8.19 -27.45 6.01
CA GLY A 305 8.61 -28.79 5.58
C GLY A 305 8.39 -28.95 4.07
N ASP A 306 7.67 -29.99 3.65
CA ASP A 306 7.37 -30.28 2.25
C ASP A 306 6.12 -29.52 1.73
N ARG A 307 5.41 -28.78 2.57
CA ARG A 307 4.25 -28.00 2.15
C ARG A 307 4.66 -26.85 1.21
N PRO A 308 4.04 -26.71 0.04
CA PRO A 308 4.37 -25.65 -0.92
C PRO A 308 3.78 -24.28 -0.55
N VAL A 309 2.81 -24.25 0.36
CA VAL A 309 2.11 -23.05 0.82
C VAL A 309 1.98 -23.05 2.35
N PRO A 310 1.96 -21.87 3.00
CA PRO A 310 1.75 -21.76 4.44
C PRO A 310 0.28 -21.88 4.82
N ASP A 311 0.01 -22.24 6.06
CA ASP A 311 -1.24 -21.96 6.75
C ASP A 311 -1.19 -20.60 7.43
N HIS A 312 -2.34 -19.99 7.76
CA HIS A 312 -2.39 -18.70 8.44
C HIS A 312 -1.59 -18.69 9.77
N ALA A 313 -1.61 -19.82 10.50
CA ALA A 313 -0.86 -19.97 11.76
C ALA A 313 0.67 -19.96 11.55
N ASP A 314 1.16 -20.37 10.38
CA ASP A 314 2.58 -20.41 10.08
C ASP A 314 3.20 -19.02 9.99
N LEU A 315 2.44 -17.98 9.58
CA LEU A 315 2.97 -16.64 9.43
C LEU A 315 3.63 -16.11 10.71
N ARG A 316 3.09 -16.47 11.88
CA ARG A 316 3.68 -16.12 13.18
C ARG A 316 4.96 -16.91 13.50
N ARG A 317 5.22 -17.98 12.78
CA ARG A 317 6.42 -18.83 12.90
C ARG A 317 7.53 -18.46 11.93
N LEU A 318 7.32 -17.38 11.15
CA LEU A 318 8.24 -16.81 10.15
C LEU A 318 8.75 -15.41 10.61
N PRO A 319 9.38 -15.30 11.81
CA PRO A 319 9.81 -14.00 12.34
C PRO A 319 10.90 -13.34 11.49
N TYR A 320 11.82 -14.13 10.89
CA TYR A 320 12.87 -13.55 10.05
C TYR A 320 12.33 -13.01 8.74
N LEU A 321 11.40 -13.70 8.11
CA LEU A 321 10.66 -13.18 6.95
C LEU A 321 9.93 -11.88 7.31
N GLY A 322 9.32 -11.81 8.49
CA GLY A 322 8.71 -10.59 9.00
C GLY A 322 9.71 -9.43 9.19
N MET A 323 10.92 -9.71 9.69
CA MET A 323 11.99 -8.71 9.81
C MET A 323 12.50 -8.23 8.43
N VAL A 324 12.63 -9.15 7.47
CA VAL A 324 12.98 -8.85 6.08
C VAL A 324 11.97 -7.90 5.44
N LEU A 325 10.68 -8.17 5.58
CA LEU A 325 9.61 -7.30 5.07
C LEU A 325 9.65 -5.92 5.74
N ARG A 326 9.81 -5.85 7.06
CA ARG A 326 9.94 -4.57 7.78
C ARG A 326 11.13 -3.74 7.32
N GLU A 327 12.28 -4.36 7.09
CA GLU A 327 13.49 -3.69 6.61
C GLU A 327 13.31 -3.23 5.15
N SER A 328 12.62 -4.01 4.33
CA SER A 328 12.25 -3.59 2.96
C SER A 328 11.34 -2.37 2.99
N LEU A 329 10.29 -2.37 3.81
CA LEU A 329 9.38 -1.23 4.00
C LEU A 329 10.07 0.00 4.60
N ARG A 330 11.14 -0.18 5.38
CA ARG A 330 11.98 0.93 5.84
C ARG A 330 12.75 1.56 4.67
N ARG A 331 13.40 0.75 3.85
CA ARG A 331 14.23 1.20 2.72
C ARG A 331 13.42 1.77 1.58
N TYR A 332 12.33 1.09 1.25
CA TYR A 332 11.44 1.39 0.12
C TYR A 332 9.98 1.37 0.57
N PRO A 333 9.55 2.36 1.39
CA PRO A 333 8.14 2.45 1.77
C PRO A 333 7.31 2.74 0.51
N PRO A 334 6.26 1.95 0.21
CA PRO A 334 5.41 2.20 -0.96
C PRO A 334 4.84 3.62 -0.96
N GLY A 335 4.29 4.09 0.16
CA GLY A 335 3.94 5.49 0.37
C GLY A 335 5.13 6.24 0.99
N PRO A 336 5.95 6.96 0.19
CA PRO A 336 7.18 7.57 0.69
C PRO A 336 6.95 8.82 1.54
N TYR A 337 5.72 9.31 1.59
CA TYR A 337 5.29 10.46 2.39
C TYR A 337 3.79 10.46 2.69
N GLY A 338 3.39 11.31 3.62
CA GLY A 338 2.00 11.66 3.92
C GLY A 338 1.85 13.16 4.15
N ALA A 339 0.63 13.66 4.22
CA ALA A 339 0.35 15.06 4.48
C ALA A 339 -0.79 15.24 5.47
N ARG A 340 -0.71 16.30 6.26
CA ARG A 340 -1.75 16.77 7.19
C ARG A 340 -1.96 18.26 7.01
N LEU A 341 -3.11 18.75 7.39
CA LEU A 341 -3.44 20.17 7.43
C LEU A 341 -3.57 20.62 8.87
N THR A 342 -2.91 21.72 9.24
CA THR A 342 -3.10 22.33 10.57
C THR A 342 -4.38 23.14 10.61
N THR A 343 -5.22 22.92 11.62
CA THR A 343 -6.45 23.69 11.87
C THR A 343 -6.22 24.90 12.79
N GLY A 344 -5.07 24.94 13.46
CA GLY A 344 -4.61 26.00 14.33
C GLY A 344 -3.10 26.07 14.40
N PRO A 345 -2.52 27.11 15.05
CA PRO A 345 -1.08 27.18 15.26
C PRO A 345 -0.57 25.97 16.04
N LEU A 346 0.54 25.37 15.60
CA LEU A 346 1.11 24.16 16.16
C LEU A 346 2.59 24.36 16.54
N ALA A 347 2.94 24.10 17.78
CA ALA A 347 4.34 24.16 18.25
C ALA A 347 5.06 22.83 17.96
N VAL A 348 6.18 22.90 17.25
CA VAL A 348 7.02 21.74 16.91
C VAL A 348 8.50 22.13 16.91
N GLY A 349 9.31 21.46 17.72
CA GLY A 349 10.76 21.63 17.71
C GLY A 349 11.25 23.09 17.99
N GLY A 350 10.52 23.86 18.80
CA GLY A 350 10.80 25.27 19.07
C GLY A 350 10.31 26.25 18.00
N TYR A 351 9.61 25.76 16.98
CA TYR A 351 8.95 26.56 15.94
C TYR A 351 7.44 26.59 16.14
N VAL A 352 6.78 27.54 15.50
CA VAL A 352 5.32 27.58 15.38
C VAL A 352 4.93 27.42 13.91
N VAL A 353 4.24 26.34 13.60
CA VAL A 353 3.63 26.10 12.29
C VAL A 353 2.28 26.83 12.28
N PRO A 354 1.98 27.69 11.29
CA PRO A 354 0.74 28.43 11.26
C PRO A 354 -0.48 27.55 10.98
N ALA A 355 -1.68 28.04 11.26
CA ALA A 355 -2.93 27.42 10.81
C ALA A 355 -2.98 27.41 9.27
N GLY A 356 -3.62 26.39 8.69
CA GLY A 356 -3.72 26.22 7.24
C GLY A 356 -2.44 25.72 6.56
N ALA A 357 -1.37 25.47 7.34
CA ALA A 357 -0.15 24.91 6.77
C ALA A 357 -0.27 23.41 6.50
N VAL A 358 0.36 22.95 5.40
CA VAL A 358 0.56 21.53 5.14
C VAL A 358 1.75 21.04 5.96
N VAL A 359 1.49 20.12 6.89
CA VAL A 359 2.52 19.33 7.57
C VAL A 359 2.81 18.11 6.71
N PHE A 360 4.03 18.04 6.18
CA PHE A 360 4.49 16.96 5.34
C PHE A 360 5.24 15.92 6.18
N LEU A 361 4.89 14.66 5.99
CA LEU A 361 5.46 13.53 6.70
C LEU A 361 6.37 12.77 5.73
N PRO A 362 7.67 13.04 5.69
CA PRO A 362 8.59 12.44 4.72
C PRO A 362 9.02 11.06 5.21
N ILE A 363 8.16 10.06 5.05
CA ILE A 363 8.31 8.71 5.62
C ILE A 363 9.69 8.13 5.30
N ARG A 364 10.12 8.22 4.03
CA ARG A 364 11.44 7.71 3.62
C ARG A 364 12.58 8.46 4.32
N ALA A 365 12.48 9.77 4.51
CA ALA A 365 13.52 10.53 5.23
C ALA A 365 13.58 10.18 6.71
N VAL A 366 12.42 9.95 7.36
CA VAL A 366 12.35 9.43 8.74
C VAL A 366 13.02 8.06 8.83
N HIS A 367 12.74 7.16 7.89
CA HIS A 367 13.28 5.80 7.84
C HIS A 367 14.78 5.74 7.50
N LEU A 368 15.33 6.75 6.89
CA LEU A 368 16.75 6.84 6.54
C LEU A 368 17.52 7.81 7.44
N ASN A 369 16.90 8.34 8.50
CA ASN A 369 17.56 9.25 9.43
C ASN A 369 18.67 8.52 10.22
N PRO A 370 19.96 8.88 10.03
CA PRO A 370 21.09 8.16 10.64
C PRO A 370 21.14 8.24 12.16
N ALA A 371 20.47 9.22 12.77
CA ALA A 371 20.37 9.34 14.23
C ALA A 371 19.62 8.16 14.87
N TYR A 372 18.69 7.55 14.13
CA TYR A 372 17.84 6.44 14.61
C TYR A 372 18.10 5.12 13.86
N TRP A 373 18.75 5.21 12.70
CA TRP A 373 19.07 4.08 11.82
C TRP A 373 20.55 4.12 11.42
N PRO A 374 21.49 3.62 12.25
CA PRO A 374 22.91 3.53 11.89
C PRO A 374 23.08 2.80 10.56
N GLU A 375 23.96 3.31 9.68
CA GLU A 375 24.13 2.79 8.31
C GLU A 375 22.77 2.65 7.56
N PRO A 376 22.00 3.75 7.38
CA PRO A 376 20.59 3.66 6.98
C PRO A 376 20.39 3.01 5.60
N GLU A 377 21.37 3.08 4.72
CA GLU A 377 21.34 2.48 3.39
C GLU A 377 21.65 0.98 3.38
N ARG A 378 22.19 0.42 4.47
CA ARG A 378 22.48 -0.99 4.57
C ARG A 378 21.21 -1.79 4.86
N PHE A 379 20.94 -2.80 4.04
CA PHE A 379 19.87 -3.77 4.29
C PHE A 379 20.27 -4.71 5.42
N ARG A 380 19.58 -4.64 6.55
CA ARG A 380 19.88 -5.43 7.76
C ARG A 380 18.59 -5.74 8.51
N PRO A 381 17.94 -6.85 8.23
CA PRO A 381 16.67 -7.25 8.87
C PRO A 381 16.77 -7.34 10.41
N GLU A 382 17.94 -7.63 10.94
CA GLU A 382 18.23 -7.76 12.39
C GLU A 382 17.96 -6.46 13.18
N ARG A 383 17.87 -5.31 12.51
CA ARG A 383 17.41 -4.05 13.14
C ARG A 383 16.03 -4.17 13.81
N PHE A 384 15.26 -5.17 13.41
CA PHE A 384 13.90 -5.43 13.93
C PHE A 384 13.83 -6.55 14.95
N THR A 385 14.97 -7.03 15.45
CA THR A 385 14.98 -7.87 16.67
C THR A 385 14.54 -7.03 17.88
N PRO A 386 14.00 -7.68 18.94
CA PRO A 386 13.62 -6.98 20.16
C PRO A 386 14.77 -6.15 20.75
N GLU A 387 15.99 -6.71 20.76
CA GLU A 387 17.21 -6.11 21.32
C GLU A 387 17.60 -4.83 20.56
N GLU A 388 17.65 -4.89 19.23
CA GLU A 388 18.03 -3.73 18.39
C GLU A 388 16.91 -2.68 18.26
N SER A 389 15.68 -3.08 18.49
CA SER A 389 14.54 -2.17 18.49
C SER A 389 14.38 -1.43 19.82
N ALA A 390 14.99 -1.95 20.90
CA ALA A 390 14.89 -1.36 22.22
C ALA A 390 15.44 0.08 22.23
N GLY A 391 14.64 1.02 22.76
CA GLY A 391 15.01 2.43 22.86
C GLY A 391 14.84 3.24 21.57
N ARG A 392 14.49 2.63 20.43
CA ARG A 392 14.16 3.38 19.21
C ARG A 392 12.79 4.06 19.37
N PRO A 393 12.66 5.36 19.04
CA PRO A 393 11.37 6.04 19.10
C PRO A 393 10.31 5.31 18.27
N ARG A 394 9.08 5.26 18.79
CA ARG A 394 7.95 4.57 18.16
C ARG A 394 7.70 5.02 16.72
N LEU A 395 7.82 6.32 16.46
CA LEU A 395 7.58 6.89 15.13
C LEU A 395 8.83 6.89 14.21
N ALA A 396 9.92 6.20 14.59
CA ALA A 396 11.06 6.00 13.70
C ALA A 396 10.75 5.03 12.54
N TRP A 397 9.70 4.21 12.65
CA TRP A 397 9.24 3.30 11.62
C TRP A 397 7.74 3.46 11.41
N ILE A 398 7.36 4.11 10.31
CA ILE A 398 5.99 4.53 10.00
C ILE A 398 5.60 4.25 8.53
N PRO A 399 5.86 3.05 7.97
CA PRO A 399 5.56 2.78 6.55
C PRO A 399 4.06 2.81 6.26
N PHE A 400 3.23 2.67 7.27
CA PHE A 400 1.76 2.75 7.21
C PHE A 400 1.21 4.11 7.66
N GLY A 401 2.08 5.12 7.76
CA GLY A 401 1.71 6.44 8.28
C GLY A 401 1.56 6.48 9.79
N LEU A 402 0.83 7.47 10.29
CA LEU A 402 0.63 7.68 11.74
C LEU A 402 -0.71 8.32 12.06
N GLY A 403 -1.16 8.14 13.30
CA GLY A 403 -2.34 8.80 13.88
C GLY A 403 -3.68 8.38 13.25
N PRO A 404 -4.68 9.26 13.26
CA PRO A 404 -6.01 8.95 12.73
C PRO A 404 -6.04 8.55 11.26
N ARG A 405 -5.06 9.02 10.47
CA ARG A 405 -4.91 8.73 9.03
C ARG A 405 -3.86 7.65 8.74
N ALA A 406 -3.46 6.85 9.73
CA ALA A 406 -2.66 5.66 9.49
C ALA A 406 -3.44 4.67 8.61
N CYS A 407 -2.74 3.81 7.88
CA CYS A 407 -3.33 2.85 6.95
C CYS A 407 -4.34 1.94 7.63
N GLU A 408 -5.55 1.85 7.09
CA GLU A 408 -6.60 0.94 7.55
C GLU A 408 -6.30 -0.52 7.20
N GLY A 409 -5.58 -0.74 6.09
CA GLY A 409 -5.24 -2.05 5.56
C GLY A 409 -3.90 -2.62 6.06
N GLU A 410 -3.24 -2.04 7.08
CA GLU A 410 -1.92 -2.51 7.56
C GLU A 410 -1.90 -4.01 7.86
N GLY A 411 -2.89 -4.49 8.63
CA GLY A 411 -2.98 -5.91 8.99
C GLY A 411 -3.12 -6.82 7.79
N LEU A 412 -4.01 -6.48 6.86
CA LEU A 412 -4.25 -7.22 5.63
C LEU A 412 -3.01 -7.22 4.73
N ALA A 413 -2.41 -6.06 4.49
CA ALA A 413 -1.24 -5.91 3.63
C ALA A 413 -0.03 -6.72 4.14
N VAL A 414 0.18 -6.80 5.46
CA VAL A 414 1.24 -7.61 6.05
C VAL A 414 0.97 -9.10 5.83
N VAL A 415 -0.26 -9.57 6.02
CA VAL A 415 -0.65 -10.97 5.77
C VAL A 415 -0.47 -11.32 4.29
N GLU A 416 -0.98 -10.52 3.37
CA GLU A 416 -0.84 -10.72 1.92
C GLU A 416 0.64 -10.76 1.49
N ALA A 417 1.45 -9.79 1.93
CA ALA A 417 2.87 -9.75 1.62
C ALA A 417 3.62 -10.97 2.16
N GLN A 418 3.34 -11.39 3.40
CA GLN A 418 3.97 -12.58 3.98
C GLN A 418 3.58 -13.86 3.25
N VAL A 419 2.30 -14.01 2.85
CA VAL A 419 1.85 -15.16 2.05
C VAL A 419 2.58 -15.21 0.72
N LEU A 420 2.60 -14.09 -0.02
CA LEU A 420 3.28 -14.02 -1.31
C LEU A 420 4.77 -14.35 -1.19
N LEU A 421 5.46 -13.70 -0.25
CA LEU A 421 6.89 -13.95 -0.03
C LEU A 421 7.14 -15.40 0.39
N ALA A 422 6.32 -15.96 1.30
CA ALA A 422 6.48 -17.34 1.74
C ALA A 422 6.32 -18.34 0.60
N VAL A 423 5.26 -18.20 -0.22
CA VAL A 423 5.00 -19.09 -1.36
C VAL A 423 6.08 -18.95 -2.43
N LEU A 424 6.40 -17.72 -2.83
CA LEU A 424 7.38 -17.47 -3.89
C LEU A 424 8.78 -17.94 -3.49
N LEU A 425 9.25 -17.59 -2.26
CA LEU A 425 10.59 -17.94 -1.80
C LEU A 425 10.73 -19.41 -1.38
N LYS A 426 9.62 -20.09 -1.06
CA LYS A 426 9.63 -21.55 -0.84
C LYS A 426 9.89 -22.30 -2.14
N ARG A 427 9.40 -21.80 -3.27
CA ARG A 427 9.33 -22.51 -4.54
C ARG A 427 10.34 -22.02 -5.59
N LEU A 428 10.75 -20.75 -5.50
CA LEU A 428 11.52 -20.06 -6.52
C LEU A 428 12.79 -19.41 -5.98
N ARG A 429 13.78 -19.24 -6.85
CA ARG A 429 14.97 -18.42 -6.65
C ARG A 429 14.92 -17.22 -7.59
N PHE A 430 15.35 -16.08 -7.09
CA PHE A 430 15.36 -14.81 -7.82
C PHE A 430 16.78 -14.33 -8.00
N ARG A 431 17.11 -13.93 -9.22
CA ARG A 431 18.39 -13.28 -9.57
C ARG A 431 18.12 -12.04 -10.39
N PRO A 432 18.83 -10.91 -10.15
CA PRO A 432 18.71 -9.74 -11.00
C PRO A 432 19.03 -10.08 -12.45
N GLU A 433 18.28 -9.51 -13.40
CA GLU A 433 18.62 -9.60 -14.82
C GLU A 433 19.96 -8.90 -15.07
N PRO A 434 20.92 -9.53 -15.72
CA PRO A 434 22.23 -8.94 -16.00
C PRO A 434 22.10 -7.61 -16.78
N GLY A 435 22.77 -6.57 -16.31
CA GLY A 435 22.75 -5.25 -16.95
C GLY A 435 21.52 -4.38 -16.62
N HIS A 436 20.47 -4.93 -16.00
CA HIS A 436 19.32 -4.14 -15.57
C HIS A 436 19.66 -3.34 -14.32
N ARG A 437 19.42 -2.00 -14.36
CA ARG A 437 19.61 -1.10 -13.24
C ARG A 437 18.27 -0.68 -12.65
N VAL A 438 18.05 -0.99 -11.39
CA VAL A 438 16.84 -0.60 -10.66
C VAL A 438 17.01 0.81 -10.10
N VAL A 439 16.16 1.74 -10.53
CA VAL A 439 16.18 3.15 -10.10
C VAL A 439 14.84 3.48 -9.47
N PRO A 440 14.78 3.82 -8.17
CA PRO A 440 13.53 4.25 -7.55
C PRO A 440 13.00 5.54 -8.18
N VAL A 441 11.71 5.58 -8.48
CA VAL A 441 10.98 6.77 -8.97
C VAL A 441 9.65 6.86 -8.26
N GLU A 442 9.15 8.07 -8.15
CA GLU A 442 7.84 8.33 -7.56
C GLU A 442 6.75 8.36 -8.63
N ARG A 443 5.81 7.43 -8.54
CA ARG A 443 4.60 7.37 -9.37
C ARG A 443 3.43 6.93 -8.49
N PHE A 444 2.89 7.85 -7.68
CA PHE A 444 1.91 7.58 -6.63
C PHE A 444 2.46 6.74 -5.47
N VAL A 445 3.25 5.72 -5.77
CA VAL A 445 4.05 4.92 -4.85
C VAL A 445 5.54 5.00 -5.24
N LEU A 446 6.42 4.50 -4.41
CA LEU A 446 7.86 4.42 -4.71
C LEU A 446 8.14 3.23 -5.66
N TRP A 447 8.01 3.50 -6.94
CA TRP A 447 8.15 2.55 -8.06
C TRP A 447 9.62 2.39 -8.50
N ALA A 448 9.91 1.43 -9.39
CA ALA A 448 11.16 1.39 -10.16
C ALA A 448 10.91 1.92 -11.58
N ALA A 449 11.82 2.75 -12.10
CA ALA A 449 11.62 3.45 -13.39
C ALA A 449 11.27 2.50 -14.56
N ASP A 450 12.02 1.39 -14.67
CA ASP A 450 11.90 0.39 -15.73
C ASP A 450 11.56 -0.99 -15.15
N ASP A 451 10.67 -1.00 -14.12
CA ASP A 451 10.32 -2.17 -13.32
C ASP A 451 11.54 -2.78 -12.57
N ILE A 452 11.34 -3.89 -11.88
CA ILE A 452 12.37 -4.72 -11.26
C ILE A 452 12.41 -6.04 -12.03
N ARG A 453 13.36 -6.16 -12.97
CA ARG A 453 13.46 -7.33 -13.84
C ARG A 453 14.33 -8.40 -13.20
N MET A 454 13.77 -9.60 -13.06
CA MET A 454 14.39 -10.74 -12.39
C MET A 454 14.34 -12.00 -13.25
N LEU A 455 15.42 -12.76 -13.23
CA LEU A 455 15.42 -14.15 -13.66
C LEU A 455 14.87 -15.00 -12.52
N VAL A 456 13.94 -15.88 -12.85
CA VAL A 456 13.26 -16.74 -11.87
C VAL A 456 13.52 -18.20 -12.23
N GLU A 457 13.91 -18.99 -11.23
CA GLU A 457 14.22 -20.42 -11.40
C GLU A 457 13.52 -21.21 -10.29
N PRO A 458 13.03 -22.44 -10.59
CA PRO A 458 12.57 -23.34 -9.55
C PRO A 458 13.65 -23.58 -8.49
N ARG A 459 13.25 -23.58 -7.23
CA ARG A 459 14.15 -23.94 -6.15
C ARG A 459 14.23 -25.48 -6.08
N ALA A 460 15.43 -26.04 -6.17
CA ALA A 460 15.64 -27.47 -5.97
C ALA A 460 15.11 -27.89 -4.57
N ALA A 461 14.50 -29.07 -4.49
CA ALA A 461 14.10 -29.64 -3.22
C ALA A 461 15.31 -29.78 -2.28
N ALA A 462 15.10 -29.58 -0.98
CA ALA A 462 16.16 -29.72 0.01
C ALA A 462 16.75 -31.14 -0.08
N GLY A 463 18.00 -31.25 -0.58
CA GLY A 463 18.70 -32.54 -0.74
C GLY A 463 19.13 -32.88 -2.16
N GLU A 464 18.71 -32.15 -3.22
CA GLU A 464 19.28 -32.33 -4.55
C GLU A 464 20.55 -31.46 -4.73
N PRO A 465 21.67 -32.07 -5.18
CA PRO A 465 22.88 -31.29 -5.45
C PRO A 465 22.60 -30.30 -6.60
N ALA A 466 23.09 -29.07 -6.46
CA ALA A 466 23.03 -28.07 -7.50
C ALA A 466 23.65 -28.63 -8.81
N ARG A 467 22.85 -28.70 -9.88
CA ARG A 467 23.32 -29.06 -11.22
C ARG A 467 24.16 -27.96 -11.84
#